data_a6c2aecdb07b86c7a36243465a941273
#
_entry.id   a6c2aecdb07b86c7a36243465a941273
#
_cell.length_a   1.000
_cell.length_b   1.000
_cell.length_c   1.000
_cell.angle_alpha   90.00
_cell.angle_beta   90.00
_cell.angle_gamma   90.00
#
_symmetry.space_group_name_H-M   'P 1'
#
loop_
_entity.id
_entity.type
_entity.pdbx_description
1 polymer ?
#
loop_
_entity_poly.entity_id
_entity_poly.type
_entity_poly.pdbx_seq_one_letter_code
_entity_poly.pdbx_strand_id
1 'polypeptide(L)'
;CGEAHLKSIIATGDLAILRNVARASLVCMMAGTDFVKTSTGKEATNATLPVSLVMARTIRDFAAQTGHNVGFKAAGGISTAKSSLSYLSLMKEELGRPWMNPALFRIGASSLLADIERQLEHHVTGRYSAFNRHPTA
;
A
#
# COMPACT_ATOMS: atom_id res chain seq x y z
N CYS A 1 -9.42 -13.42 -15.99
CA CYS A 1 -8.02 -12.98 -16.26
C CYS A 1 -7.04 -14.14 -16.39
N GLY A 2 -7.49 -15.38 -16.35
CA GLY A 2 -6.62 -16.56 -16.34
C GLY A 2 -5.67 -16.51 -15.14
N GLU A 3 -4.38 -16.69 -15.37
CA GLU A 3 -3.33 -16.63 -14.35
C GLU A 3 -2.93 -15.18 -13.95
N ALA A 4 -3.48 -14.15 -14.60
CA ALA A 4 -3.13 -12.77 -14.32
C ALA A 4 -3.88 -12.23 -13.10
N HIS A 5 -3.16 -11.48 -12.24
CA HIS A 5 -3.76 -10.84 -11.07
C HIS A 5 -4.53 -9.57 -11.44
N LEU A 6 -5.74 -9.45 -10.88
CA LEU A 6 -6.56 -8.25 -10.96
C LEU A 6 -6.30 -7.35 -9.74
N LYS A 7 -6.07 -6.06 -9.99
CA LYS A 7 -5.91 -5.07 -8.94
C LYS A 7 -6.92 -3.93 -9.11
N SER A 8 -7.88 -3.85 -8.22
CA SER A 8 -8.88 -2.78 -8.21
C SER A 8 -8.32 -1.52 -7.56
N ILE A 9 -8.44 -0.38 -8.25
CA ILE A 9 -8.07 0.94 -7.73
C ILE A 9 -9.37 1.62 -7.26
N ILE A 10 -9.42 2.00 -5.99
CA ILE A 10 -10.67 2.44 -5.35
C ILE A 10 -10.86 3.96 -5.42
N ALA A 11 -9.80 4.74 -5.71
CA ALA A 11 -9.83 6.21 -5.68
C ALA A 11 -10.38 6.74 -4.35
N THR A 12 -9.73 6.35 -3.25
CA THR A 12 -10.23 6.54 -1.89
C THR A 12 -10.48 7.99 -1.51
N GLY A 13 -9.80 8.94 -2.16
CA GLY A 13 -10.02 10.39 -1.96
C GLY A 13 -11.40 10.86 -2.42
N ASP A 14 -11.95 10.23 -3.45
CA ASP A 14 -13.25 10.61 -4.04
C ASP A 14 -14.44 10.00 -3.26
N LEU A 15 -14.19 9.02 -2.40
CA LEU A 15 -15.23 8.34 -1.63
C LEU A 15 -15.69 9.12 -0.38
N ALA A 16 -15.05 10.22 -0.07
CA ALA A 16 -15.34 11.21 0.96
C ALA A 16 -15.29 10.68 2.41
N ILE A 17 -15.89 9.52 2.70
CA ILE A 17 -15.96 8.96 4.06
C ILE A 17 -15.43 7.53 4.14
N LEU A 18 -14.83 7.18 5.29
CA LEU A 18 -14.20 5.87 5.52
C LEU A 18 -15.17 4.68 5.35
N ARG A 19 -16.44 4.87 5.65
CA ARG A 19 -17.48 3.84 5.42
C ARG A 19 -17.60 3.46 3.94
N ASN A 20 -17.52 4.43 3.04
CA ASN A 20 -17.55 4.17 1.60
C ASN A 20 -16.27 3.45 1.13
N VAL A 21 -15.13 3.79 1.72
CA VAL A 21 -13.86 3.07 1.46
C VAL A 21 -13.97 1.60 1.85
N ALA A 22 -14.50 1.30 3.03
CA ALA A 22 -14.73 -0.08 3.47
C ALA A 22 -15.67 -0.83 2.51
N ARG A 23 -16.81 -0.22 2.16
CA ARG A 23 -17.80 -0.82 1.25
C ARG A 23 -17.22 -1.09 -0.14
N ALA A 24 -16.53 -0.11 -0.72
CA ALA A 24 -15.90 -0.26 -2.03
C ALA A 24 -14.83 -1.36 -2.01
N SER A 25 -13.99 -1.41 -0.95
CA SER A 25 -13.01 -2.48 -0.78
C SER A 25 -13.68 -3.84 -0.72
N LEU A 26 -14.73 -3.98 0.08
CA LEU A 26 -15.47 -5.24 0.22
C LEU A 26 -16.09 -5.69 -1.11
N VAL A 27 -16.75 -4.78 -1.83
CA VAL A 27 -17.36 -5.09 -3.14
C VAL A 27 -16.32 -5.56 -4.15
N CYS A 28 -15.14 -4.90 -4.20
CA CYS A 28 -14.04 -5.34 -5.06
C CYS A 28 -13.55 -6.75 -4.70
N MET A 29 -13.41 -7.05 -3.42
CA MET A 29 -12.99 -8.38 -2.95
C MET A 29 -14.02 -9.46 -3.26
N MET A 30 -15.31 -9.15 -3.04
CA MET A 30 -16.42 -10.05 -3.43
C MET A 30 -16.48 -10.31 -4.94
N ALA A 31 -16.05 -9.34 -5.75
CA ALA A 31 -15.95 -9.48 -7.20
C ALA A 31 -14.70 -10.25 -7.68
N GLY A 32 -13.85 -10.71 -6.76
CA GLY A 32 -12.70 -11.56 -7.07
C GLY A 32 -11.41 -10.81 -7.40
N THR A 33 -11.22 -9.59 -6.87
CA THR A 33 -9.93 -8.90 -7.03
C THR A 33 -8.84 -9.54 -6.17
N ASP A 34 -7.62 -9.64 -6.71
CA ASP A 34 -6.45 -10.15 -5.98
C ASP A 34 -5.79 -9.06 -5.13
N PHE A 35 -5.96 -7.79 -5.51
CA PHE A 35 -5.45 -6.64 -4.79
C PHE A 35 -6.45 -5.49 -4.76
N VAL A 36 -6.53 -4.79 -3.63
CA VAL A 36 -7.14 -3.47 -3.54
C VAL A 36 -6.05 -2.40 -3.38
N LYS A 37 -6.16 -1.34 -4.17
CA LYS A 37 -5.22 -0.21 -4.18
C LYS A 37 -5.96 1.08 -3.82
N THR A 38 -5.34 1.94 -3.01
CA THR A 38 -5.96 3.19 -2.54
C THR A 38 -6.32 4.13 -3.68
N SER A 39 -5.34 4.51 -4.50
CA SER A 39 -5.50 5.57 -5.50
C SER A 39 -4.48 5.46 -6.63
N THR A 40 -4.60 6.31 -7.65
CA THR A 40 -3.64 6.40 -8.75
C THR A 40 -2.44 7.30 -8.42
N GLY A 41 -2.57 8.14 -7.38
CA GLY A 41 -1.60 9.16 -7.04
C GLY A 41 -1.90 10.54 -7.65
N LYS A 42 -3.03 10.67 -8.37
CA LYS A 42 -3.44 11.91 -9.06
C LYS A 42 -4.64 12.58 -8.42
N GLU A 43 -5.28 11.92 -7.47
CA GLU A 43 -6.39 12.44 -6.70
C GLU A 43 -5.90 13.52 -5.70
N ALA A 44 -6.78 14.42 -5.27
CA ALA A 44 -6.47 15.46 -4.28
C ALA A 44 -6.02 14.86 -2.94
N THR A 45 -6.63 13.74 -2.54
CA THR A 45 -6.25 12.96 -1.37
C THR A 45 -5.98 11.52 -1.81
N ASN A 46 -4.78 11.03 -1.53
CA ASN A 46 -4.34 9.68 -1.91
C ASN A 46 -4.27 8.76 -0.67
N ALA A 47 -3.23 7.92 -0.58
CA ALA A 47 -3.05 7.05 0.57
C ALA A 47 -2.87 7.86 1.86
N THR A 48 -3.71 7.55 2.85
CA THR A 48 -3.55 8.02 4.24
C THR A 48 -3.58 6.83 5.19
N LEU A 49 -3.01 6.99 6.39
CA LEU A 49 -3.04 5.91 7.39
C LEU A 49 -4.48 5.54 7.81
N PRO A 50 -5.41 6.49 8.05
CA PRO A 50 -6.80 6.13 8.37
C PRO A 50 -7.50 5.33 7.25
N VAL A 51 -7.31 5.73 5.99
CA VAL A 51 -7.85 5.00 4.84
C VAL A 51 -7.25 3.59 4.76
N SER A 52 -5.92 3.49 4.89
CA SER A 52 -5.22 2.20 4.84
C SER A 52 -5.61 1.29 6.00
N LEU A 53 -5.85 1.84 7.20
CA LEU A 53 -6.36 1.10 8.34
C LEU A 53 -7.73 0.48 8.06
N VAL A 54 -8.64 1.25 7.51
CA VAL A 54 -9.98 0.77 7.16
C VAL A 54 -9.91 -0.32 6.10
N MET A 55 -9.09 -0.13 5.06
CA MET A 55 -8.90 -1.14 4.02
C MET A 55 -8.26 -2.43 4.58
N ALA A 56 -7.22 -2.31 5.42
CA ALA A 56 -6.58 -3.46 6.06
C ALA A 56 -7.55 -4.27 6.92
N ARG A 57 -8.38 -3.59 7.71
CA ARG A 57 -9.41 -4.24 8.53
C ARG A 57 -10.48 -4.92 7.68
N THR A 58 -10.90 -4.29 6.58
CA THR A 58 -11.85 -4.91 5.65
C THR A 58 -11.25 -6.16 4.99
N ILE A 59 -9.96 -6.15 4.64
CA ILE A 59 -9.24 -7.31 4.12
C ILE A 59 -9.17 -8.41 5.18
N ARG A 60 -8.82 -8.08 6.41
CA ARG A 60 -8.75 -9.04 7.53
C ARG A 60 -10.09 -9.74 7.74
N ASP A 61 -11.16 -8.95 7.83
CA ASP A 61 -12.50 -9.47 8.10
C ASP A 61 -13.01 -10.32 6.93
N PHE A 62 -12.69 -9.94 5.68
CA PHE A 62 -12.99 -10.73 4.48
C PHE A 62 -12.22 -12.06 4.47
N ALA A 63 -10.91 -12.03 4.76
CA ALA A 63 -10.08 -13.23 4.84
C ALA A 63 -10.56 -14.18 5.94
N ALA A 64 -10.94 -13.66 7.10
CA ALA A 64 -11.48 -14.45 8.21
C ALA A 64 -12.81 -15.15 7.84
N GLN A 65 -13.65 -14.54 7.01
CA GLN A 65 -14.94 -15.09 6.62
C GLN A 65 -14.86 -16.04 5.43
N THR A 66 -13.93 -15.81 4.50
CA THR A 66 -13.90 -16.53 3.21
C THR A 66 -12.71 -17.45 3.05
N GLY A 67 -11.65 -17.28 3.85
CA GLY A 67 -10.36 -17.95 3.66
C GLY A 67 -9.51 -17.37 2.51
N HIS A 68 -10.00 -16.35 1.79
CA HIS A 68 -9.27 -15.73 0.68
C HIS A 68 -8.42 -14.53 1.12
N ASN A 69 -7.13 -14.60 0.86
CA ASN A 69 -6.19 -13.54 1.15
C ASN A 69 -6.12 -12.55 -0.03
N VAL A 70 -6.57 -11.33 0.19
CA VAL A 70 -6.49 -10.24 -0.79
C VAL A 70 -5.34 -9.31 -0.44
N GLY A 71 -4.53 -8.94 -1.42
CA GLY A 71 -3.40 -8.04 -1.24
C GLY A 71 -3.82 -6.58 -1.11
N PHE A 72 -2.96 -5.79 -0.46
CA PHE A 72 -3.12 -4.35 -0.31
C PHE A 72 -1.99 -3.58 -0.99
N LYS A 73 -2.33 -2.51 -1.71
CA LYS A 73 -1.35 -1.57 -2.24
C LYS A 73 -1.67 -0.14 -1.83
N ALA A 74 -0.89 0.40 -0.88
CA ALA A 74 -0.91 1.83 -0.58
C ALA A 74 -0.23 2.61 -1.71
N ALA A 75 -0.87 3.64 -2.25
CA ALA A 75 -0.31 4.42 -3.34
C ALA A 75 -0.71 5.89 -3.29
N GLY A 76 0.25 6.75 -3.63
CA GLY A 76 0.11 8.21 -3.66
C GLY A 76 0.56 8.88 -2.36
N GLY A 77 1.56 9.78 -2.47
CA GLY A 77 2.07 10.58 -1.34
C GLY A 77 3.11 9.89 -0.45
N ILE A 78 3.47 8.65 -0.71
CA ILE A 78 4.47 7.91 0.07
C ILE A 78 5.82 8.05 -0.62
N SER A 79 6.64 9.03 -0.21
CA SER A 79 7.89 9.39 -0.91
C SER A 79 9.15 9.16 -0.09
N THR A 80 9.04 8.88 1.21
CA THR A 80 10.20 8.69 2.10
C THR A 80 10.20 7.31 2.76
N ALA A 81 11.39 6.77 3.02
CA ALA A 81 11.57 5.54 3.79
C ALA A 81 10.85 5.62 5.15
N LYS A 82 10.98 6.75 5.85
CA LYS A 82 10.30 6.98 7.13
C LYS A 82 8.78 6.86 7.02
N SER A 83 8.16 7.47 6.01
CA SER A 83 6.71 7.38 5.82
C SER A 83 6.27 5.95 5.46
N SER A 84 7.07 5.22 4.68
CA SER A 84 6.75 3.83 4.32
C SER A 84 6.75 2.88 5.52
N LEU A 85 7.59 3.12 6.53
CA LEU A 85 7.60 2.34 7.77
C LEU A 85 6.28 2.41 8.54
N SER A 86 5.57 3.53 8.49
CA SER A 86 4.24 3.64 9.11
C SER A 86 3.22 2.70 8.47
N TYR A 87 3.27 2.56 7.14
CA TYR A 87 2.42 1.59 6.42
C TYR A 87 2.83 0.15 6.69
N LEU A 88 4.13 -0.14 6.76
CA LEU A 88 4.63 -1.46 7.13
C LEU A 88 4.17 -1.85 8.55
N SER A 89 4.28 -0.93 9.52
CA SER A 89 3.82 -1.16 10.89
C SER A 89 2.31 -1.40 10.94
N LEU A 90 1.53 -0.58 10.24
CA LEU A 90 0.07 -0.74 10.15
C LEU A 90 -0.31 -2.10 9.58
N MET A 91 0.31 -2.52 8.49
CA MET A 91 0.04 -3.82 7.87
C MET A 91 0.41 -4.98 8.80
N LYS A 92 1.56 -4.88 9.47
CA LYS A 92 2.01 -5.89 10.42
C LYS A 92 1.05 -6.04 11.61
N GLU A 93 0.57 -4.92 12.16
CA GLU A 93 -0.34 -4.92 13.31
C GLU A 93 -1.74 -5.43 12.95
N GLU A 94 -2.29 -5.02 11.80
CA GLU A 94 -3.67 -5.35 11.45
C GLU A 94 -3.82 -6.69 10.71
N LEU A 95 -2.83 -7.11 9.92
CA LEU A 95 -2.88 -8.31 9.08
C LEU A 95 -1.83 -9.36 9.42
N GLY A 96 -0.84 -9.00 10.23
CA GLY A 96 0.19 -9.92 10.68
C GLY A 96 1.28 -10.24 9.65
N ARG A 97 2.18 -11.13 10.03
CA ARG A 97 3.33 -11.53 9.21
C ARG A 97 2.98 -12.13 7.84
N PRO A 98 1.88 -12.88 7.67
CA PRO A 98 1.52 -13.42 6.35
C PRO A 98 1.38 -12.36 5.25
N TRP A 99 1.00 -11.13 5.60
CA TRP A 99 0.91 -10.04 4.64
C TRP A 99 2.23 -9.29 4.38
N MET A 100 3.28 -9.57 5.16
CA MET A 100 4.58 -8.88 5.03
C MET A 100 5.44 -9.49 3.91
N ASN A 101 4.86 -9.64 2.71
CA ASN A 101 5.54 -10.15 1.52
C ASN A 101 4.97 -9.49 0.25
N PRO A 102 5.72 -9.48 -0.88
CA PRO A 102 5.30 -8.80 -2.12
C PRO A 102 4.07 -9.40 -2.79
N ALA A 103 3.67 -10.63 -2.44
CA ALA A 103 2.45 -11.25 -2.96
C ALA A 103 1.19 -10.62 -2.34
N LEU A 104 1.27 -10.05 -1.13
CA LEU A 104 0.10 -9.51 -0.42
C LEU A 104 0.23 -8.04 -0.01
N PHE A 105 1.45 -7.46 0.02
CA PHE A 105 1.63 -6.04 0.33
C PHE A 105 2.60 -5.35 -0.62
N ARG A 106 2.18 -4.19 -1.13
CA ARG A 106 2.99 -3.35 -2.03
C ARG A 106 2.77 -1.88 -1.72
N ILE A 107 3.77 -1.07 -2.02
CA ILE A 107 3.67 0.40 -2.00
C ILE A 107 3.81 0.90 -3.44
N GLY A 108 2.93 1.81 -3.84
CA GLY A 108 3.00 2.48 -5.13
C GLY A 108 3.57 3.88 -4.96
N ALA A 109 4.80 4.08 -5.41
CA ALA A 109 5.52 5.34 -5.27
C ALA A 109 6.48 5.55 -6.45
N SER A 110 6.80 6.78 -6.78
CA SER A 110 7.75 7.15 -7.83
C SER A 110 9.15 7.43 -7.29
N SER A 111 9.28 8.00 -6.10
CA SER A 111 10.58 8.46 -5.54
C SER A 111 11.04 7.71 -4.29
N LEU A 112 10.20 6.84 -3.75
CA LEU A 112 10.47 6.13 -2.50
C LEU A 112 11.72 5.24 -2.59
N LEU A 113 11.94 4.56 -3.72
CA LEU A 113 13.09 3.67 -3.90
C LEU A 113 14.40 4.43 -3.75
N ALA A 114 14.53 5.57 -4.42
CA ALA A 114 15.72 6.42 -4.32
C ALA A 114 15.95 6.94 -2.89
N ASP A 115 14.89 7.22 -2.12
CA ASP A 115 15.04 7.61 -0.72
C ASP A 115 15.52 6.42 0.13
N ILE A 116 14.98 5.22 -0.08
CA ILE A 116 15.41 4.00 0.63
C ILE A 116 16.89 3.72 0.34
N GLU A 117 17.31 3.78 -0.93
CA GLU A 117 18.71 3.56 -1.33
C GLU A 117 19.65 4.54 -0.62
N ARG A 118 19.28 5.83 -0.56
CA ARG A 118 20.07 6.84 0.16
C ARG A 118 20.12 6.60 1.66
N GLN A 119 19.04 6.18 2.29
CA GLN A 119 19.03 5.84 3.72
C GLN A 119 19.91 4.62 4.01
N LEU A 120 19.89 3.60 3.16
CA LEU A 120 20.74 2.42 3.28
C LEU A 120 22.23 2.79 3.10
N GLU A 121 22.56 3.62 2.10
CA GLU A 121 23.92 4.10 1.92
C GLU A 121 24.41 4.90 3.14
N HIS A 122 23.57 5.81 3.67
CA HIS A 122 23.91 6.55 4.88
C HIS A 122 24.16 5.62 6.07
N HIS A 123 23.33 4.59 6.23
CA HIS A 123 23.47 3.62 7.32
C HIS A 123 24.81 2.85 7.23
N VAL A 124 25.23 2.46 6.01
CA VAL A 124 26.45 1.68 5.80
C VAL A 124 27.71 2.54 5.84
N THR A 125 27.67 3.76 5.28
CA THR A 125 28.87 4.59 5.07
C THR A 125 29.01 5.73 6.08
N GLY A 126 27.95 6.07 6.80
CA GLY A 126 27.89 7.27 7.67
C GLY A 126 27.84 8.59 6.89
N ARG A 127 27.72 8.58 5.57
CA ARG A 127 27.74 9.77 4.71
C ARG A 127 26.41 9.93 3.98
N TYR A 128 25.96 11.18 3.80
CA TYR A 128 24.80 11.45 2.97
C TYR A 128 25.14 11.28 1.48
N SER A 129 24.29 10.53 0.80
CA SER A 129 24.39 10.30 -0.64
C SER A 129 24.06 11.56 -1.44
N ALA A 130 24.82 11.82 -2.50
CA ALA A 130 24.44 12.85 -3.46
C ALA A 130 23.12 12.49 -4.17
N PHE A 131 22.33 13.52 -4.51
CA PHE A 131 20.99 13.33 -5.10
C PHE A 131 21.00 12.48 -6.40
N ASN A 132 22.04 12.64 -7.20
CA ASN A 132 22.20 11.98 -8.51
C ASN A 132 23.08 10.73 -8.48
N ARG A 133 23.40 10.20 -7.30
CA ARG A 133 24.31 9.03 -7.18
C ARG A 133 23.63 7.72 -7.55
N HIS A 134 22.33 7.61 -7.26
CA HIS A 134 21.55 6.43 -7.57
C HIS A 134 20.76 6.64 -8.87
N PRO A 135 20.53 5.59 -9.66
CA PRO A 135 19.68 5.69 -10.84
C PRO A 135 18.30 6.22 -10.44
N THR A 136 17.82 7.19 -11.18
CA THR A 136 16.41 7.62 -11.05
C THR A 136 15.52 6.55 -11.66
N ALA A 137 14.57 6.04 -10.88
CA ALA A 137 13.53 5.15 -11.35
C ALA A 137 12.56 5.87 -12.28
#